data_2fc5a147f5184c58b75aba2018e9affe
#
_entry.id   2fc5a147f5184c58b75aba2018e9affe
#
_cell.length_a   1.000
_cell.length_b   1.000
_cell.length_c   1.000
_cell.angle_alpha   90.00
_cell.angle_beta   90.00
_cell.angle_gamma   90.00
#
_symmetry.space_group_name_H-M   'P 1'
#
loop_
_entity.id
_entity.type
_entity.pdbx_description
1 polymer ?
#
loop_
_entity_poly.entity_id
_entity_poly.type
_entity_poly.pdbx_seq_one_letter_code
_entity_poly.pdbx_strand_id
1 'polypeptide(L)'
;MKPVSAMRPRSGKEASGERAKAAREAGSEAAIVSGVRFVVGLLNHRANSAWQEVSSNESMDKDPASKARGELERIEKQIAQLEAAAGQNQEARRQLTALHGQVATLRKQIEAHSHAWRITELARHPQRPYTLDFIERIFTDWSEVHGDRVFADDQAILCGLARFRGEEVMVIGHQKGRDTKENLYRNFGMAHPEGYRKAMRLMRLAAKFGAPVITLVDTPGAYPGLGAEERGQAEAIARNLRRMASLPTPIIAVVTGEGGSGGALAIGMGNRVLML
;
A
#
# COMPACT_ATOMS: atom_id res chain seq x y z
N MET A 1 37.30 -6.16 46.98
CA MET A 1 37.10 -7.06 45.82
C MET A 1 35.92 -7.93 46.09
N LYS A 2 34.77 -7.73 45.41
CA LYS A 2 33.60 -8.62 45.47
C LYS A 2 33.73 -9.60 44.30
N PRO A 3 33.39 -10.89 44.48
CA PRO A 3 33.49 -11.86 43.41
C PRO A 3 32.39 -11.65 42.35
N VAL A 4 32.78 -11.79 41.10
CA VAL A 4 31.91 -11.79 39.91
C VAL A 4 31.00 -13.02 39.99
N SER A 5 29.69 -12.79 40.05
CA SER A 5 28.66 -13.86 40.02
C SER A 5 28.73 -14.57 38.68
N ALA A 6 29.04 -15.85 38.69
CA ALA A 6 29.04 -16.72 37.52
C ALA A 6 27.62 -16.86 36.99
N MET A 7 27.42 -16.46 35.73
CA MET A 7 26.20 -16.69 34.95
C MET A 7 25.95 -18.22 34.85
N ARG A 8 24.86 -18.73 35.42
CA ARG A 8 24.44 -20.13 35.25
C ARG A 8 24.04 -20.37 33.81
N PRO A 9 24.47 -21.43 33.14
CA PRO A 9 24.01 -21.79 31.82
C PRO A 9 22.48 -22.07 31.86
N ARG A 10 21.72 -21.47 30.90
CA ARG A 10 20.29 -21.73 30.76
C ARG A 10 20.06 -23.21 30.51
N SER A 11 19.04 -23.80 31.15
CA SER A 11 18.73 -25.20 31.00
C SER A 11 18.33 -25.55 29.56
N GLY A 12 18.75 -26.71 29.05
CA GLY A 12 18.49 -27.13 27.67
C GLY A 12 16.99 -27.19 27.28
N LYS A 13 16.09 -27.25 28.29
CA LYS A 13 14.63 -27.18 28.08
C LYS A 13 14.13 -25.77 27.72
N GLU A 14 14.72 -24.71 28.28
CA GLU A 14 14.35 -23.33 27.91
C GLU A 14 14.79 -23.00 26.48
N ALA A 15 15.98 -23.43 26.07
CA ALA A 15 16.50 -23.22 24.72
C ALA A 15 15.69 -24.01 23.66
N SER A 16 15.18 -25.21 23.99
CA SER A 16 14.32 -25.98 23.09
C SER A 16 12.92 -25.36 22.94
N GLY A 17 12.35 -24.80 24.00
CA GLY A 17 11.08 -24.08 23.99
C GLY A 17 11.12 -22.80 23.16
N GLU A 18 12.19 -22.01 23.31
CA GLU A 18 12.41 -20.79 22.50
C GLU A 18 12.60 -21.09 21.01
N ARG A 19 13.33 -22.14 20.66
CA ARG A 19 13.49 -22.59 19.27
C ARG A 19 12.19 -23.10 18.67
N ALA A 20 11.40 -23.85 19.40
CA ALA A 20 10.09 -24.36 18.94
C ALA A 20 9.09 -23.21 18.76
N LYS A 21 9.11 -22.19 19.62
CA LYS A 21 8.30 -20.98 19.49
C LYS A 21 8.72 -20.16 18.27
N ALA A 22 10.01 -19.92 18.09
CA ALA A 22 10.54 -19.21 16.92
C ALA A 22 10.23 -19.93 15.59
N ALA A 23 10.29 -21.27 15.55
CA ALA A 23 9.94 -22.06 14.38
C ALA A 23 8.44 -22.01 14.05
N ARG A 24 7.56 -21.98 15.06
CA ARG A 24 6.11 -21.77 14.88
C ARG A 24 5.80 -20.37 14.38
N GLU A 25 6.43 -19.35 14.95
CA GLU A 25 6.28 -17.94 14.51
C GLU A 25 6.73 -17.75 13.06
N ALA A 26 7.88 -18.32 12.67
CA ALA A 26 8.37 -18.29 11.29
C ALA A 26 7.46 -19.06 10.31
N GLY A 27 6.92 -20.21 10.73
CA GLY A 27 5.96 -21.00 9.94
C GLY A 27 4.64 -20.26 9.74
N SER A 28 4.12 -19.62 10.78
CA SER A 28 2.90 -18.79 10.73
C SER A 28 3.10 -17.58 9.81
N GLU A 29 4.22 -16.85 9.93
CA GLU A 29 4.54 -15.72 9.07
C GLU A 29 4.60 -16.13 7.58
N ALA A 30 5.30 -17.23 7.26
CA ALA A 30 5.42 -17.72 5.90
C ALA A 30 4.07 -18.14 5.29
N ALA A 31 3.21 -18.78 6.07
CA ALA A 31 1.87 -19.21 5.66
C ALA A 31 0.96 -17.98 5.40
N ILE A 32 1.00 -16.97 6.27
CA ILE A 32 0.23 -15.74 6.13
C ILE A 32 0.72 -14.95 4.90
N VAL A 33 2.04 -14.78 4.72
CA VAL A 33 2.62 -14.09 3.55
C VAL A 33 2.23 -14.79 2.25
N SER A 34 2.34 -16.12 2.19
CA SER A 34 1.94 -16.91 1.01
C SER A 34 0.46 -16.75 0.71
N GLY A 35 -0.39 -16.80 1.75
CA GLY A 35 -1.83 -16.63 1.62
C GLY A 35 -2.22 -15.23 1.16
N VAL A 36 -1.65 -14.20 1.74
CA VAL A 36 -1.90 -12.80 1.34
C VAL A 36 -1.42 -12.58 -0.11
N ARG A 37 -0.23 -13.08 -0.51
CA ARG A 37 0.23 -13.00 -1.90
C ARG A 37 -0.72 -13.67 -2.89
N PHE A 38 -1.25 -14.85 -2.55
CA PHE A 38 -2.20 -15.57 -3.39
C PHE A 38 -3.50 -14.80 -3.58
N VAL A 39 -4.06 -14.25 -2.50
CA VAL A 39 -5.30 -13.48 -2.57
C VAL A 39 -5.09 -12.14 -3.28
N VAL A 40 -3.99 -11.47 -3.03
CA VAL A 40 -3.58 -10.26 -3.75
C VAL A 40 -3.45 -10.55 -5.26
N GLY A 41 -2.86 -11.68 -5.64
CA GLY A 41 -2.78 -12.13 -7.03
C GLY A 41 -4.15 -12.39 -7.66
N LEU A 42 -5.07 -13.05 -6.94
CA LEU A 42 -6.45 -13.30 -7.40
C LEU A 42 -7.25 -12.01 -7.56
N LEU A 43 -7.13 -11.07 -6.63
CA LEU A 43 -7.83 -9.79 -6.69
C LEU A 43 -7.28 -8.93 -7.84
N ASN A 44 -5.98 -8.93 -8.08
CA ASN A 44 -5.37 -8.26 -9.23
C ASN A 44 -5.82 -8.87 -10.55
N HIS A 45 -5.97 -10.20 -10.65
CA HIS A 45 -6.44 -10.83 -11.88
C HIS A 45 -7.91 -10.50 -12.19
N ARG A 46 -8.79 -10.45 -11.17
CA ARG A 46 -10.19 -10.03 -11.33
C ARG A 46 -10.33 -8.52 -11.53
N ALA A 47 -9.47 -7.71 -10.91
CA ALA A 47 -9.40 -6.29 -11.17
C ALA A 47 -8.96 -6.03 -12.63
N ASN A 48 -7.95 -6.71 -13.16
CA ASN A 48 -7.47 -6.52 -14.52
C ASN A 48 -8.57 -6.72 -15.60
N SER A 49 -9.50 -7.65 -15.43
CA SER A 49 -10.60 -7.83 -16.40
C SER A 49 -11.61 -6.67 -16.35
N ALA A 50 -11.93 -6.14 -15.16
CA ALA A 50 -12.76 -4.94 -15.01
C ALA A 50 -12.03 -3.67 -15.45
N TRP A 51 -10.69 -3.65 -15.37
CA TRP A 51 -9.84 -2.53 -15.72
C TRP A 51 -9.68 -2.32 -17.23
N GLN A 52 -9.79 -3.36 -18.05
CA GLN A 52 -9.75 -3.25 -19.50
C GLN A 52 -10.97 -2.51 -20.06
N GLU A 53 -12.12 -2.56 -19.39
CA GLU A 53 -13.33 -1.83 -19.78
C GLU A 53 -13.30 -0.35 -19.37
N VAL A 54 -12.65 0.00 -18.26
CA VAL A 54 -12.58 1.39 -17.73
C VAL A 54 -11.53 2.23 -18.44
N SER A 55 -10.51 1.61 -19.04
CA SER A 55 -9.43 2.32 -19.73
C SER A 55 -9.82 2.93 -21.08
N SER A 56 -11.06 2.70 -21.55
CA SER A 56 -11.54 3.20 -22.84
C SER A 56 -12.36 4.49 -22.79
N ASN A 57 -12.72 4.99 -21.59
CA ASN A 57 -13.54 6.21 -21.49
C ASN A 57 -13.12 7.07 -20.28
N GLU A 58 -12.79 8.32 -20.58
CA GLU A 58 -12.67 9.49 -19.70
C GLU A 58 -11.29 9.86 -19.15
N SER A 59 -10.88 11.03 -19.52
CA SER A 59 -9.79 11.92 -19.09
C SER A 59 -8.49 11.92 -19.93
N MET A 60 -8.57 11.87 -21.26
CA MET A 60 -7.38 11.98 -22.13
C MET A 60 -6.68 13.34 -22.13
N ASP A 61 -7.31 14.41 -21.61
CA ASP A 61 -6.79 15.79 -21.77
C ASP A 61 -5.76 16.25 -20.72
N LYS A 62 -5.51 15.47 -19.67
CA LYS A 62 -4.55 15.85 -18.59
C LYS A 62 -3.31 14.96 -18.50
N ASP A 63 -3.19 13.94 -19.34
CA ASP A 63 -2.06 13.03 -19.34
C ASP A 63 -0.83 13.69 -19.98
N PRO A 64 0.34 13.76 -19.29
CA PRO A 64 1.60 14.21 -19.90
C PRO A 64 1.97 13.44 -21.16
N ALA A 65 1.55 12.18 -21.27
CA ALA A 65 1.70 11.37 -22.46
C ALA A 65 0.83 11.87 -23.64
N SER A 66 -0.25 12.62 -23.40
CA SER A 66 -1.11 13.16 -24.46
C SER A 66 -0.37 14.17 -25.33
N LYS A 67 0.43 15.07 -24.72
CA LYS A 67 1.29 16.00 -25.47
C LYS A 67 2.33 15.27 -26.30
N ALA A 68 2.98 14.27 -25.72
CA ALA A 68 3.98 13.47 -26.43
C ALA A 68 3.36 12.64 -27.57
N ARG A 69 2.12 12.16 -27.44
CA ARG A 69 1.37 11.50 -28.52
C ARG A 69 1.04 12.47 -29.67
N GLY A 70 0.57 13.66 -29.33
CA GLY A 70 0.30 14.69 -30.36
C GLY A 70 1.56 15.11 -31.11
N GLU A 71 2.70 15.17 -30.44
CA GLU A 71 4.00 15.44 -31.08
C GLU A 71 4.47 14.25 -31.94
N LEU A 72 4.28 13.03 -31.46
CA LEU A 72 4.56 11.82 -32.22
C LEU A 72 3.79 11.76 -33.52
N GLU A 73 2.48 12.02 -33.52
CA GLU A 73 1.66 12.06 -34.75
C GLU A 73 2.13 13.12 -35.74
N ARG A 74 2.56 14.30 -35.26
CA ARG A 74 3.11 15.35 -36.11
C ARG A 74 4.40 14.92 -36.80
N ILE A 75 5.30 14.29 -36.04
CA ILE A 75 6.59 13.82 -36.57
C ILE A 75 6.36 12.67 -37.57
N GLU A 76 5.46 11.74 -37.28
CA GLU A 76 5.12 10.64 -38.19
C GLU A 76 4.53 11.15 -39.51
N LYS A 77 3.70 12.21 -39.50
CA LYS A 77 3.23 12.89 -40.73
C LYS A 77 4.37 13.55 -41.49
N GLN A 78 5.32 14.19 -40.79
CA GLN A 78 6.50 14.78 -41.43
C GLN A 78 7.40 13.71 -42.06
N ILE A 79 7.59 12.58 -41.41
CA ILE A 79 8.33 11.43 -41.97
C ILE A 79 7.67 10.95 -43.24
N ALA A 80 6.36 10.73 -43.25
CA ALA A 80 5.64 10.27 -44.42
C ALA A 80 5.75 11.25 -45.61
N GLN A 81 5.70 12.57 -45.35
CA GLN A 81 5.89 13.60 -46.38
C GLN A 81 7.31 13.63 -46.93
N LEU A 82 8.31 13.52 -46.06
CA LEU A 82 9.73 13.49 -46.46
C LEU A 82 10.09 12.20 -47.22
N GLU A 83 9.55 11.06 -46.82
CA GLU A 83 9.73 9.78 -47.50
C GLU A 83 9.18 9.83 -48.92
N ALA A 84 8.00 10.45 -49.15
CA ALA A 84 7.40 10.64 -50.44
C ALA A 84 8.23 11.59 -51.36
N ALA A 85 8.99 12.53 -50.76
CA ALA A 85 9.76 13.55 -51.48
C ALA A 85 11.25 13.22 -51.57
N ALA A 86 11.78 12.28 -50.81
CA ALA A 86 13.20 12.14 -50.53
C ALA A 86 14.04 11.62 -51.72
N GLY A 87 13.49 10.82 -52.64
CA GLY A 87 14.24 10.25 -53.75
C GLY A 87 15.69 9.86 -53.42
N GLN A 88 16.69 10.39 -54.16
CA GLN A 88 18.12 10.19 -53.88
C GLN A 88 18.78 11.32 -53.07
N ASN A 89 18.01 12.21 -52.47
CA ASN A 89 18.55 13.37 -51.74
C ASN A 89 19.16 12.95 -50.40
N GLN A 90 20.48 13.15 -50.26
CA GLN A 90 21.24 12.76 -49.07
C GLN A 90 20.86 13.59 -47.84
N GLU A 91 20.46 14.84 -47.98
CA GLU A 91 20.02 15.71 -46.91
C GLU A 91 18.67 15.25 -46.34
N ALA A 92 17.74 14.87 -47.20
CA ALA A 92 16.46 14.30 -46.79
C ALA A 92 16.62 12.98 -46.00
N ARG A 93 17.59 12.14 -46.37
CA ARG A 93 17.92 10.92 -45.63
C ARG A 93 18.46 11.18 -44.23
N ARG A 94 19.31 12.22 -44.06
CA ARG A 94 19.80 12.65 -42.73
C ARG A 94 18.67 13.15 -41.85
N GLN A 95 17.76 13.97 -42.42
CA GLN A 95 16.57 14.45 -41.68
C GLN A 95 15.65 13.30 -41.25
N LEU A 96 15.39 12.33 -42.11
CA LEU A 96 14.63 11.12 -41.78
C LEU A 96 15.26 10.32 -40.63
N THR A 97 16.59 10.17 -40.66
CA THR A 97 17.28 9.46 -39.54
C THR A 97 17.11 10.19 -38.22
N ALA A 98 17.22 11.54 -38.24
CA ALA A 98 17.01 12.34 -37.02
C ALA A 98 15.56 12.26 -36.50
N LEU A 99 14.57 12.33 -37.39
CA LEU A 99 13.15 12.19 -37.03
C LEU A 99 12.81 10.80 -36.48
N HIS A 100 13.35 9.73 -37.06
CA HIS A 100 13.20 8.39 -36.53
C HIS A 100 13.81 8.24 -35.11
N GLY A 101 14.93 8.89 -34.83
CA GLY A 101 15.53 8.97 -33.50
C GLY A 101 14.60 9.68 -32.48
N GLN A 102 13.95 10.77 -32.88
CA GLN A 102 12.97 11.48 -32.05
C GLN A 102 11.73 10.62 -31.79
N VAL A 103 11.21 9.94 -32.81
CA VAL A 103 10.09 8.98 -32.64
C VAL A 103 10.42 7.90 -31.63
N ALA A 104 11.61 7.30 -31.72
CA ALA A 104 12.02 6.27 -30.77
C ALA A 104 12.10 6.80 -29.33
N THR A 105 12.57 8.02 -29.13
CA THR A 105 12.64 8.69 -27.84
C THR A 105 11.26 9.00 -27.29
N LEU A 106 10.38 9.57 -28.11
CA LEU A 106 8.99 9.88 -27.72
C LEU A 106 8.19 8.63 -27.36
N ARG A 107 8.33 7.55 -28.13
CA ARG A 107 7.68 6.26 -27.82
C ARG A 107 8.10 5.72 -26.46
N LYS A 108 9.41 5.74 -26.12
CA LYS A 108 9.90 5.36 -24.79
C LYS A 108 9.35 6.25 -23.69
N GLN A 109 9.26 7.55 -23.91
CA GLN A 109 8.68 8.49 -22.94
C GLN A 109 7.19 8.23 -22.72
N ILE A 110 6.42 8.01 -23.80
CA ILE A 110 4.99 7.68 -23.73
C ILE A 110 4.78 6.38 -22.96
N GLU A 111 5.58 5.36 -23.23
CA GLU A 111 5.50 4.06 -22.57
C GLU A 111 5.80 4.17 -21.07
N ALA A 112 6.88 4.86 -20.70
CA ALA A 112 7.27 5.08 -19.31
C ALA A 112 6.23 5.90 -18.53
N HIS A 113 5.72 7.00 -19.10
CA HIS A 113 4.71 7.85 -18.45
C HIS A 113 3.35 7.15 -18.36
N SER A 114 2.92 6.45 -19.41
CA SER A 114 1.63 5.76 -19.38
C SER A 114 1.58 4.65 -18.33
N HIS A 115 2.68 3.94 -18.10
CA HIS A 115 2.74 2.89 -17.07
C HIS A 115 2.65 3.46 -15.66
N ALA A 116 3.49 4.43 -15.32
CA ALA A 116 3.49 5.05 -13.98
C ALA A 116 2.16 5.78 -13.68
N TRP A 117 1.61 6.47 -14.69
CA TRP A 117 0.32 7.15 -14.54
C TRP A 117 -0.83 6.17 -14.32
N ARG A 118 -0.89 5.09 -15.08
CA ARG A 118 -1.89 4.01 -14.91
C ARG A 118 -1.84 3.42 -13.49
N ILE A 119 -0.65 3.16 -12.95
CA ILE A 119 -0.51 2.69 -11.57
C ILE A 119 -1.07 3.71 -10.58
N THR A 120 -0.79 5.00 -10.80
CA THR A 120 -1.29 6.09 -9.94
C THR A 120 -2.82 6.22 -10.00
N GLU A 121 -3.40 6.15 -11.19
CA GLU A 121 -4.86 6.16 -11.38
C GLU A 121 -5.50 4.93 -10.75
N LEU A 122 -4.88 3.76 -10.91
CA LEU A 122 -5.32 2.52 -10.31
C LEU A 122 -5.35 2.61 -8.79
N ALA A 123 -4.30 3.13 -8.16
CA ALA A 123 -4.22 3.33 -6.72
C ALA A 123 -5.31 4.28 -6.17
N ARG A 124 -5.90 5.12 -7.01
CA ARG A 124 -6.96 6.09 -6.69
C ARG A 124 -8.35 5.72 -7.21
N HIS A 125 -8.44 4.64 -7.96
CA HIS A 125 -9.70 4.28 -8.62
C HIS A 125 -10.81 3.98 -7.61
N PRO A 126 -12.02 4.59 -7.74
CA PRO A 126 -13.07 4.48 -6.74
C PRO A 126 -13.69 3.08 -6.63
N GLN A 127 -13.62 2.27 -7.68
CA GLN A 127 -14.17 0.91 -7.69
C GLN A 127 -13.19 -0.17 -7.22
N ARG A 128 -11.93 0.20 -6.91
CA ARG A 128 -11.00 -0.78 -6.35
C ARG A 128 -11.42 -1.24 -4.95
N PRO A 129 -11.00 -2.41 -4.49
CA PRO A 129 -11.34 -2.88 -3.16
C PRO A 129 -10.69 -1.99 -2.07
N TYR A 130 -11.43 -1.72 -1.00
CA TYR A 130 -11.00 -1.06 0.22
C TYR A 130 -10.84 -2.09 1.35
N THR A 131 -10.44 -1.65 2.53
CA THR A 131 -10.16 -2.55 3.66
C THR A 131 -11.34 -3.46 4.02
N LEU A 132 -12.57 -2.95 4.06
CA LEU A 132 -13.76 -3.77 4.32
C LEU A 132 -13.97 -4.85 3.25
N ASP A 133 -13.76 -4.52 1.98
CA ASP A 133 -13.88 -5.51 0.90
C ASP A 133 -12.85 -6.64 1.04
N PHE A 134 -11.63 -6.33 1.52
CA PHE A 134 -10.63 -7.35 1.82
C PHE A 134 -11.02 -8.17 3.05
N ILE A 135 -11.54 -7.53 4.10
CA ILE A 135 -11.98 -8.21 5.30
C ILE A 135 -13.07 -9.24 4.97
N GLU A 136 -14.09 -8.85 4.24
CA GLU A 136 -15.20 -9.72 3.86
C GLU A 136 -14.80 -10.91 2.98
N ARG A 137 -13.75 -10.74 2.14
CA ARG A 137 -13.35 -11.78 1.16
C ARG A 137 -12.25 -12.70 1.63
N ILE A 138 -11.45 -12.26 2.58
CA ILE A 138 -10.19 -12.95 2.95
C ILE A 138 -10.25 -13.51 4.36
N PHE A 139 -11.00 -12.86 5.26
CA PHE A 139 -11.04 -13.21 6.67
C PHE A 139 -12.39 -13.77 7.06
N THR A 140 -12.40 -14.54 8.15
CA THR A 140 -13.61 -14.99 8.84
C THR A 140 -13.63 -14.46 10.28
N ASP A 141 -14.77 -14.54 10.94
CA ASP A 141 -14.94 -14.19 12.36
C ASP A 141 -14.48 -12.76 12.69
N TRP A 142 -14.71 -11.81 11.77
CA TRP A 142 -14.35 -10.41 11.96
C TRP A 142 -15.10 -9.80 13.15
N SER A 143 -14.34 -9.22 14.07
CA SER A 143 -14.87 -8.47 15.22
C SER A 143 -14.14 -7.14 15.33
N GLU A 144 -14.82 -6.06 14.96
CA GLU A 144 -14.26 -4.71 15.00
C GLU A 144 -14.10 -4.21 16.43
N VAL A 145 -13.00 -3.52 16.70
CA VAL A 145 -12.69 -2.94 18.00
C VAL A 145 -12.45 -1.44 17.87
N HIS A 146 -13.22 -0.65 18.61
CA HIS A 146 -13.30 0.78 18.52
C HIS A 146 -12.52 1.54 19.61
N GLY A 147 -12.19 2.80 19.31
CA GLY A 147 -11.69 3.80 20.24
C GLY A 147 -10.23 3.63 20.67
N ASP A 148 -9.57 4.77 20.91
CA ASP A 148 -8.18 4.82 21.34
C ASP A 148 -7.97 4.70 22.84
N ARG A 149 -9.05 4.77 23.63
CA ARG A 149 -9.07 4.79 25.11
C ARG A 149 -8.43 6.06 25.70
N VAL A 150 -8.32 7.13 24.91
CA VAL A 150 -7.76 8.42 25.35
C VAL A 150 -8.73 9.54 25.04
N PHE A 151 -9.21 9.65 23.80
CA PHE A 151 -10.07 10.75 23.35
C PHE A 151 -11.32 10.25 22.62
N ALA A 152 -11.17 9.53 21.49
CA ALA A 152 -12.32 9.13 20.67
C ALA A 152 -12.02 7.87 19.83
N ASP A 153 -12.98 7.52 18.99
CA ASP A 153 -12.75 6.61 17.86
C ASP A 153 -12.42 7.41 16.60
N ASP A 154 -11.77 6.77 15.63
CA ASP A 154 -11.51 7.31 14.30
C ASP A 154 -12.00 6.31 13.25
N GLN A 155 -12.83 6.79 12.34
CA GLN A 155 -13.49 5.96 11.34
C GLN A 155 -12.63 5.72 10.08
N ALA A 156 -11.51 6.44 9.94
CA ALA A 156 -10.58 6.25 8.84
C ALA A 156 -9.66 5.05 9.03
N ILE A 157 -9.53 4.51 10.25
CA ILE A 157 -8.81 3.27 10.52
C ILE A 157 -9.74 2.25 11.15
N LEU A 158 -9.88 1.11 10.50
CA LEU A 158 -10.53 -0.08 11.02
C LEU A 158 -9.50 -0.92 11.78
N CYS A 159 -9.92 -1.48 12.90
CA CYS A 159 -9.11 -2.39 13.69
C CYS A 159 -9.98 -3.51 14.23
N GLY A 160 -9.53 -4.74 14.17
CA GLY A 160 -10.31 -5.86 14.73
C GLY A 160 -9.58 -7.18 14.71
N LEU A 161 -10.17 -8.14 15.41
CA LEU A 161 -9.76 -9.53 15.40
C LEU A 161 -10.46 -10.25 14.25
N ALA A 162 -9.77 -11.19 13.63
CA ALA A 162 -10.31 -12.03 12.57
C ALA A 162 -9.57 -13.37 12.54
N ARG A 163 -10.02 -14.28 11.69
CA ARG A 163 -9.29 -15.48 11.32
C ARG A 163 -8.86 -15.45 9.88
N PHE A 164 -7.61 -15.80 9.65
CA PHE A 164 -7.03 -15.99 8.33
C PHE A 164 -6.56 -17.43 8.18
N ARG A 165 -7.24 -18.22 7.34
CA ARG A 165 -6.98 -19.68 7.17
C ARG A 165 -6.99 -20.45 8.49
N GLY A 166 -7.88 -20.08 9.40
CA GLY A 166 -8.02 -20.70 10.72
C GLY A 166 -7.14 -20.12 11.83
N GLU A 167 -6.12 -19.32 11.49
CA GLU A 167 -5.24 -18.65 12.44
C GLU A 167 -5.83 -17.31 12.90
N GLU A 168 -5.75 -17.03 14.20
CA GLU A 168 -6.19 -15.74 14.76
C GLU A 168 -5.22 -14.63 14.39
N VAL A 169 -5.73 -13.54 13.83
CA VAL A 169 -4.94 -12.39 13.38
C VAL A 169 -5.58 -11.08 13.85
N MET A 170 -4.75 -10.06 14.00
CA MET A 170 -5.20 -8.67 14.14
C MET A 170 -5.15 -7.99 12.78
N VAL A 171 -6.28 -7.48 12.31
CA VAL A 171 -6.36 -6.73 11.05
C VAL A 171 -6.54 -5.24 11.36
N ILE A 172 -5.74 -4.41 10.73
CA ILE A 172 -5.75 -2.95 10.88
C ILE A 172 -5.66 -2.35 9.47
N GLY A 173 -6.53 -1.42 9.11
CA GLY A 173 -6.46 -0.85 7.77
C GLY A 173 -7.14 0.50 7.62
N HIS A 174 -6.64 1.29 6.66
CA HIS A 174 -7.30 2.51 6.27
C HIS A 174 -8.57 2.19 5.48
N GLN A 175 -9.65 2.92 5.76
CA GLN A 175 -10.93 2.79 5.07
C GLN A 175 -11.30 4.12 4.43
N LYS A 176 -11.59 4.11 3.14
CA LYS A 176 -12.21 5.20 2.38
C LYS A 176 -13.70 4.93 2.16
N GLY A 177 -14.45 5.96 1.79
CA GLY A 177 -15.85 5.84 1.41
C GLY A 177 -16.05 5.57 -0.07
N ARG A 178 -17.23 5.04 -0.42
CA ARG A 178 -17.66 4.83 -1.82
C ARG A 178 -18.37 6.07 -2.40
N ASP A 179 -19.01 6.85 -1.54
CA ASP A 179 -19.70 8.08 -1.91
C ASP A 179 -19.19 9.28 -1.07
N THR A 180 -19.69 10.46 -1.35
CA THR A 180 -19.28 11.69 -0.65
C THR A 180 -19.59 11.65 0.84
N LYS A 181 -20.73 11.10 1.24
CA LYS A 181 -21.15 11.02 2.64
C LYS A 181 -20.24 10.06 3.41
N GLU A 182 -19.98 8.91 2.85
CA GLU A 182 -19.08 7.93 3.46
C GLU A 182 -17.64 8.43 3.48
N ASN A 183 -17.17 9.12 2.44
CA ASN A 183 -15.84 9.74 2.43
C ASN A 183 -15.68 10.79 3.53
N LEU A 184 -16.69 11.63 3.75
CA LEU A 184 -16.68 12.57 4.88
C LEU A 184 -16.65 11.83 6.23
N TYR A 185 -17.44 10.78 6.40
CA TYR A 185 -17.45 9.96 7.60
C TYR A 185 -16.10 9.26 7.87
N ARG A 186 -15.40 8.84 6.80
CA ARG A 186 -14.09 8.17 6.84
C ARG A 186 -12.91 9.14 6.71
N ASN A 187 -13.14 10.45 6.77
CA ASN A 187 -12.12 11.49 6.56
C ASN A 187 -11.27 11.25 5.29
N PHE A 188 -11.86 10.73 4.21
CA PHE A 188 -11.17 10.35 2.97
C PHE A 188 -10.02 9.37 3.18
N GLY A 189 -10.06 8.55 4.22
CA GLY A 189 -8.96 7.65 4.61
C GLY A 189 -7.81 8.35 5.34
N MET A 190 -7.98 9.62 5.71
CA MET A 190 -7.01 10.39 6.49
C MET A 190 -7.33 10.30 7.98
N ALA A 191 -6.56 9.53 8.71
CA ALA A 191 -6.81 9.31 10.13
C ALA A 191 -6.36 10.48 11.01
N HIS A 192 -7.15 10.73 12.05
CA HIS A 192 -6.78 11.58 13.18
C HIS A 192 -5.83 10.83 14.14
N PRO A 193 -5.21 11.49 15.13
CA PRO A 193 -4.34 10.85 16.13
C PRO A 193 -4.97 9.65 16.82
N GLU A 194 -6.30 9.71 17.03
CA GLU A 194 -7.09 8.64 17.65
C GLU A 194 -7.02 7.32 16.87
N GLY A 195 -7.04 7.39 15.55
CA GLY A 195 -6.91 6.22 14.68
C GLY A 195 -5.56 5.53 14.84
N TYR A 196 -4.47 6.30 14.85
CA TYR A 196 -3.13 5.76 15.06
C TYR A 196 -2.92 5.22 16.47
N ARG A 197 -3.48 5.88 17.50
CA ARG A 197 -3.44 5.38 18.87
C ARG A 197 -4.26 4.10 19.03
N LYS A 198 -5.44 4.01 18.39
CA LYS A 198 -6.26 2.80 18.32
C LYS A 198 -5.47 1.66 17.68
N ALA A 199 -4.86 1.89 16.52
CA ALA A 199 -4.04 0.91 15.83
C ALA A 199 -2.93 0.37 16.72
N MET A 200 -2.15 1.23 17.38
CA MET A 200 -1.07 0.82 18.27
C MET A 200 -1.58 0.06 19.49
N ARG A 201 -2.71 0.47 20.05
CA ARG A 201 -3.33 -0.24 21.17
C ARG A 201 -3.65 -1.68 20.79
N LEU A 202 -4.20 -1.91 19.59
CA LEU A 202 -4.55 -3.24 19.12
C LEU A 202 -3.33 -4.05 18.68
N MET A 203 -2.31 -3.44 18.10
CA MET A 203 -1.03 -4.12 17.84
C MET A 203 -0.38 -4.65 19.12
N ARG A 204 -0.43 -3.86 20.20
CA ARG A 204 0.04 -4.32 21.52
C ARG A 204 -0.81 -5.44 22.10
N LEU A 205 -2.11 -5.42 21.86
CA LEU A 205 -3.02 -6.49 22.24
C LEU A 205 -2.69 -7.77 21.49
N ALA A 206 -2.50 -7.69 20.17
CA ALA A 206 -2.08 -8.79 19.32
C ALA A 206 -0.76 -9.41 19.82
N ALA A 207 0.24 -8.58 20.09
CA ALA A 207 1.52 -9.04 20.65
C ALA A 207 1.38 -9.75 22.00
N LYS A 208 0.47 -9.29 22.87
CA LYS A 208 0.19 -9.95 24.15
C LYS A 208 -0.33 -11.37 23.98
N PHE A 209 -1.15 -11.62 22.97
CA PHE A 209 -1.73 -12.93 22.66
C PHE A 209 -0.94 -13.73 21.61
N GLY A 210 0.16 -13.18 21.10
CA GLY A 210 0.96 -13.83 20.06
C GLY A 210 0.29 -13.88 18.69
N ALA A 211 -0.77 -13.08 18.47
CA ALA A 211 -1.47 -13.00 17.19
C ALA A 211 -0.67 -12.16 16.18
N PRO A 212 -0.46 -12.63 14.95
CA PRO A 212 0.14 -11.82 13.89
C PRO A 212 -0.73 -10.60 13.55
N VAL A 213 -0.09 -9.53 13.08
CA VAL A 213 -0.76 -8.31 12.65
C VAL A 213 -0.69 -8.20 11.13
N ILE A 214 -1.82 -7.94 10.49
CA ILE A 214 -1.92 -7.62 9.06
C ILE A 214 -2.40 -6.18 8.96
N THR A 215 -1.61 -5.32 8.28
CA THR A 215 -2.01 -3.94 8.03
C THR A 215 -2.31 -3.71 6.56
N LEU A 216 -3.41 -3.00 6.27
CA LEU A 216 -3.85 -2.63 4.93
C LEU A 216 -3.72 -1.11 4.78
N VAL A 217 -2.75 -0.68 3.97
CA VAL A 217 -2.41 0.75 3.82
C VAL A 217 -3.10 1.31 2.59
N ASP A 218 -3.97 2.30 2.80
CA ASP A 218 -4.65 3.02 1.72
C ASP A 218 -5.08 4.41 2.17
N THR A 219 -4.16 5.35 2.14
CA THR A 219 -4.39 6.73 2.56
C THR A 219 -3.60 7.74 1.73
N PRO A 220 -4.17 8.92 1.42
CA PRO A 220 -3.40 10.03 0.86
C PRO A 220 -2.47 10.69 1.89
N GLY A 221 -2.70 10.46 3.20
CA GLY A 221 -1.90 11.02 4.28
C GLY A 221 -2.62 10.99 5.63
N ALA A 222 -2.00 11.56 6.64
CA ALA A 222 -2.64 11.84 7.92
C ALA A 222 -3.57 13.05 7.80
N TYR A 223 -4.62 13.14 8.64
CA TYR A 223 -5.54 14.27 8.63
C TYR A 223 -4.81 15.59 8.98
N PRO A 224 -4.88 16.64 8.13
CA PRO A 224 -4.04 17.84 8.26
C PRO A 224 -4.71 18.97 9.06
N GLY A 225 -5.81 18.70 9.77
CA GLY A 225 -6.56 19.72 10.47
C GLY A 225 -5.95 20.14 11.81
N LEU A 226 -6.23 21.39 12.24
CA LEU A 226 -5.75 21.96 13.50
C LEU A 226 -6.03 21.06 14.71
N GLY A 227 -7.26 20.54 14.82
CA GLY A 227 -7.60 19.63 15.91
C GLY A 227 -6.81 18.33 15.95
N ALA A 228 -6.27 17.85 14.81
CA ALA A 228 -5.36 16.73 14.79
C ALA A 228 -3.97 17.10 15.33
N GLU A 229 -3.48 18.29 14.96
CA GLU A 229 -2.19 18.80 15.49
C GLU A 229 -2.27 19.03 17.00
N GLU A 230 -3.32 19.65 17.49
CA GLU A 230 -3.55 19.88 18.94
C GLU A 230 -3.60 18.57 19.73
N ARG A 231 -4.10 17.48 19.14
CA ARG A 231 -4.17 16.17 19.79
C ARG A 231 -2.97 15.27 19.49
N GLY A 232 -1.90 15.84 18.91
CA GLY A 232 -0.60 15.18 18.76
C GLY A 232 -0.51 14.23 17.55
N GLN A 233 -0.89 14.70 16.35
CA GLN A 233 -0.82 13.92 15.11
C GLN A 233 0.59 13.35 14.86
N ALA A 234 1.60 14.22 14.87
CA ALA A 234 2.98 13.83 14.63
C ALA A 234 3.50 12.85 15.71
N GLU A 235 3.13 13.09 16.97
CA GLU A 235 3.51 12.23 18.09
C GLU A 235 2.91 10.83 17.99
N ALA A 236 1.62 10.73 17.63
CA ALA A 236 0.95 9.45 17.46
C ALA A 236 1.60 8.62 16.35
N ILE A 237 1.93 9.24 15.21
CA ILE A 237 2.65 8.61 14.09
C ILE A 237 4.05 8.14 14.52
N ALA A 238 4.84 9.03 15.12
CA ALA A 238 6.21 8.73 15.55
C ALA A 238 6.26 7.62 16.60
N ARG A 239 5.30 7.62 17.53
CA ARG A 239 5.16 6.57 18.54
C ARG A 239 4.84 5.22 17.91
N ASN A 240 3.97 5.19 16.90
CA ASN A 240 3.65 3.96 16.16
C ASN A 240 4.91 3.40 15.48
N LEU A 241 5.64 4.22 14.71
CA LEU A 241 6.89 3.81 14.06
C LEU A 241 7.86 3.17 15.05
N ARG A 242 8.12 3.87 16.17
CA ARG A 242 9.04 3.38 17.21
C ARG A 242 8.58 2.06 17.82
N ARG A 243 7.27 1.91 18.06
CA ARG A 243 6.70 0.72 18.71
C ARG A 243 6.64 -0.47 17.77
N MET A 244 6.22 -0.27 16.52
CA MET A 244 6.16 -1.34 15.52
C MET A 244 7.53 -1.97 15.29
N ALA A 245 8.61 -1.17 15.30
CA ALA A 245 9.98 -1.66 15.17
C ALA A 245 10.41 -2.64 16.28
N SER A 246 9.72 -2.64 17.43
CA SER A 246 10.08 -3.46 18.60
C SER A 246 8.97 -4.40 19.07
N LEU A 247 7.88 -4.52 18.32
CA LEU A 247 6.76 -5.40 18.68
C LEU A 247 7.16 -6.88 18.53
N PRO A 248 6.98 -7.71 19.58
CA PRO A 248 7.36 -9.11 19.52
C PRO A 248 6.26 -9.98 18.87
N THR A 249 5.76 -9.55 17.72
CA THR A 249 4.80 -10.32 16.89
C THR A 249 5.02 -9.99 15.41
N PRO A 250 4.80 -10.93 14.50
CA PRO A 250 4.91 -10.68 13.07
C PRO A 250 3.93 -9.60 12.61
N ILE A 251 4.43 -8.63 11.84
CA ILE A 251 3.63 -7.60 11.19
C ILE A 251 3.84 -7.70 9.67
N ILE A 252 2.74 -7.87 8.94
CA ILE A 252 2.71 -7.88 7.49
C ILE A 252 1.93 -6.66 7.03
N ALA A 253 2.63 -5.72 6.39
CA ALA A 253 2.02 -4.53 5.83
C ALA A 253 1.75 -4.72 4.34
N VAL A 254 0.53 -4.40 3.89
CA VAL A 254 0.11 -4.48 2.50
C VAL A 254 -0.37 -3.11 2.04
N VAL A 255 0.32 -2.50 1.09
CA VAL A 255 -0.14 -1.27 0.44
C VAL A 255 -1.16 -1.66 -0.63
N THR A 256 -2.43 -1.36 -0.37
CA THR A 256 -3.57 -1.77 -1.21
C THR A 256 -4.07 -0.65 -2.13
N GLY A 257 -3.57 0.54 -1.94
CA GLY A 257 -3.93 1.73 -2.71
C GLY A 257 -2.88 2.82 -2.55
N GLU A 258 -3.26 3.98 -2.03
CA GLU A 258 -2.32 5.07 -1.79
C GLU A 258 -1.50 4.85 -0.51
N GLY A 259 -0.18 5.02 -0.61
CA GLY A 259 0.75 4.95 0.52
C GLY A 259 1.25 6.34 0.94
N GLY A 260 0.34 7.28 1.26
CA GLY A 260 0.67 8.69 1.45
C GLY A 260 1.30 9.02 2.81
N SER A 261 2.52 9.59 2.76
CA SER A 261 3.15 10.33 3.86
C SER A 261 3.19 9.61 5.22
N GLY A 262 3.18 10.37 6.30
CA GLY A 262 3.17 9.88 7.69
C GLY A 262 1.97 9.00 8.03
N GLY A 263 0.82 9.23 7.38
CA GLY A 263 -0.38 8.41 7.56
C GLY A 263 -0.15 6.96 7.19
N ALA A 264 0.47 6.71 6.05
CA ALA A 264 0.83 5.37 5.60
C ALA A 264 1.91 4.75 6.50
N LEU A 265 2.94 5.52 6.84
CA LEU A 265 4.04 5.06 7.69
C LEU A 265 3.57 4.61 9.08
N ALA A 266 2.57 5.28 9.64
CA ALA A 266 2.07 5.02 10.99
C ALA A 266 1.52 3.59 11.21
N ILE A 267 1.17 2.88 10.13
CA ILE A 267 0.76 1.47 10.18
C ILE A 267 1.50 0.61 9.13
N GLY A 268 2.41 1.20 8.34
CA GLY A 268 3.07 0.56 7.20
C GLY A 268 4.39 -0.14 7.52
N MET A 269 4.91 -0.02 8.74
CA MET A 269 6.11 -0.75 9.13
C MET A 269 5.79 -2.22 9.43
N GLY A 270 6.59 -3.14 8.90
CA GLY A 270 6.38 -4.56 9.15
C GLY A 270 7.61 -5.40 8.83
N ASN A 271 7.59 -6.65 9.29
CA ASN A 271 8.60 -7.66 8.94
C ASN A 271 8.58 -7.98 7.44
N ARG A 272 7.40 -7.82 6.82
CA ARG A 272 7.20 -7.88 5.37
C ARG A 272 6.32 -6.72 4.93
N VAL A 273 6.70 -6.08 3.83
CA VAL A 273 5.91 -5.06 3.16
C VAL A 273 5.59 -5.56 1.75
N LEU A 274 4.31 -5.60 1.43
CA LEU A 274 3.79 -5.99 0.12
C LEU A 274 3.09 -4.78 -0.50
N MET A 275 3.07 -4.70 -1.81
CA MET A 275 2.39 -3.65 -2.56
C MET A 275 1.65 -4.27 -3.74
N LEU A 276 0.43 -3.83 -3.99
CA LEU A 276 -0.40 -4.23 -5.13
C LEU A 276 -0.03 -3.48 -6.40
#